data_f29957c8549224c4d8116f4327a421d6
#
_entry.id   f29957c8549224c4d8116f4327a421d6
#
_cell.length_a   1.000
_cell.length_b   1.000
_cell.length_c   1.000
_cell.angle_alpha   90.00
_cell.angle_beta   90.00
_cell.angle_gamma   90.00
#
_symmetry.space_group_name_H-M   'P 1'
#
loop_
_entity.id
_entity.type
_entity.pdbx_description
1 polymer ?
#
loop_
_entity_poly.entity_id
_entity_poly.type
_entity_poly.pdbx_seq_one_letter_code
_entity_poly.pdbx_strand_id
1 'polypeptide(L)'
;MREGISVNGAHSYYTHKLNTVSRKIGAAPRDDLTERVPYSNVTHDFSELFGVHTYGDRKLSYTFEFICFDKHRAQERLKLIFDWLHWSGRKTLCDALLPDYHYESAEPTVSWSESHGIYKITAEFKASPAIVPNPNKLYNPSVYVFPDVNGDGKVDSIDASAIMTAYSNISAGKPSGLTEEQEALAD
;
A
#
# COMPACT_ATOMS: atom_id res chain seq x y z
N MET A 1 -11.24 -11.15 3.30
CA MET A 1 -10.10 -11.10 2.35
C MET A 1 -8.96 -11.89 2.96
N ARG A 2 -8.25 -12.74 2.21
CA ARG A 2 -7.11 -13.47 2.78
C ARG A 2 -5.88 -12.59 2.80
N GLU A 3 -5.09 -12.73 3.88
CA GLU A 3 -3.86 -11.97 4.06
C GLU A 3 -2.83 -12.30 2.97
N GLY A 4 -2.04 -11.30 2.59
CA GLY A 4 -1.02 -11.44 1.57
C GLY A 4 -0.55 -10.11 1.02
N ILE A 5 0.29 -10.18 0.01
CA ILE A 5 0.75 -9.01 -0.74
C ILE A 5 0.41 -9.14 -2.22
N SER A 6 0.23 -8.01 -2.85
CA SER A 6 0.12 -7.90 -4.31
C SER A 6 1.30 -7.13 -4.86
N VAL A 7 2.00 -7.73 -5.81
CA VAL A 7 3.10 -7.12 -6.55
C VAL A 7 2.94 -7.45 -8.02
N ASN A 8 3.22 -6.52 -8.90
CA ASN A 8 3.08 -6.71 -10.35
C ASN A 8 1.69 -7.23 -10.78
N GLY A 9 0.63 -6.83 -10.08
CA GLY A 9 -0.74 -7.27 -10.37
C GLY A 9 -1.09 -8.70 -9.94
N ALA A 10 -0.13 -9.45 -9.36
CA ALA A 10 -0.35 -10.80 -8.85
C ALA A 10 -0.35 -10.82 -7.32
N HIS A 11 -1.31 -11.53 -6.74
CA HIS A 11 -1.47 -11.66 -5.29
C HIS A 11 -0.85 -12.97 -4.79
N SER A 12 -0.09 -12.90 -3.69
CA SER A 12 0.59 -14.06 -3.10
C SER A 12 -0.33 -15.27 -2.89
N TYR A 13 -1.52 -15.06 -2.35
CA TYR A 13 -2.48 -16.16 -2.12
C TYR A 13 -3.29 -16.51 -3.37
N TYR A 14 -3.93 -15.55 -4.03
CA TYR A 14 -4.88 -15.87 -5.12
C TYR A 14 -4.17 -16.43 -6.36
N THR A 15 -2.99 -15.90 -6.69
CA THR A 15 -2.23 -16.32 -7.87
C THR A 15 -1.28 -17.49 -7.54
N HIS A 16 -0.50 -17.38 -6.47
CA HIS A 16 0.56 -18.33 -6.14
C HIS A 16 0.19 -19.33 -5.04
N LYS A 17 -1.01 -19.22 -4.45
CA LYS A 17 -1.52 -20.08 -3.37
C LYS A 17 -0.57 -20.14 -2.16
N LEU A 18 0.06 -19.02 -1.85
CA LEU A 18 0.96 -18.88 -0.71
C LEU A 18 0.19 -18.41 0.53
N ASN A 19 0.33 -19.09 1.64
CA ASN A 19 -0.17 -18.65 2.93
C ASN A 19 0.84 -17.69 3.56
N THR A 20 0.40 -16.55 4.05
CA THR A 20 1.26 -15.62 4.81
C THR A 20 1.35 -16.08 6.27
N VAL A 21 2.55 -16.40 6.71
CA VAL A 21 2.83 -16.88 8.08
C VAL A 21 3.29 -15.76 8.98
N SER A 22 4.08 -14.86 8.44
CA SER A 22 4.64 -13.74 9.20
C SER A 22 4.74 -12.49 8.35
N ARG A 23 4.53 -11.37 9.00
CA ARG A 23 4.60 -10.04 8.42
C ARG A 23 5.31 -9.12 9.40
N LYS A 24 6.34 -8.43 8.94
CA LYS A 24 7.04 -7.39 9.70
C LYS A 24 7.18 -6.15 8.85
N ILE A 25 6.63 -5.05 9.32
CA ILE A 25 6.74 -3.74 8.67
C ILE A 25 7.59 -2.86 9.58
N GLY A 26 8.81 -2.56 9.15
CA GLY A 26 9.72 -1.65 9.84
C GLY A 26 9.31 -0.19 9.64
N ALA A 27 9.64 0.64 10.62
CA ALA A 27 9.63 2.08 10.43
C ALA A 27 10.74 2.48 9.46
N ALA A 28 10.54 3.59 8.74
CA ALA A 28 11.61 4.21 7.98
C ALA A 28 12.66 4.75 8.95
N PRO A 29 13.93 4.34 8.84
CA PRO A 29 14.99 4.89 9.67
C PRO A 29 15.19 6.36 9.33
N ARG A 30 15.42 7.17 10.35
CA ARG A 30 15.85 8.55 10.15
C ARG A 30 17.29 8.55 9.66
N ASP A 31 17.57 9.37 8.66
CA ASP A 31 18.95 9.60 8.21
C ASP A 31 19.54 10.72 9.05
N ASP A 32 20.38 10.36 10.01
CA ASP A 32 21.09 11.32 10.86
C ASP A 32 22.44 11.67 10.23
N LEU A 33 22.59 12.92 9.84
CA LEU A 33 23.86 13.45 9.33
C LEU A 33 24.66 14.04 10.49
N THR A 34 25.51 13.22 11.09
CA THR A 34 26.38 13.66 12.19
C THR A 34 27.83 13.64 11.76
N GLU A 35 28.56 14.69 12.05
CA GLU A 35 30.00 14.79 11.76
C GLU A 35 30.80 15.13 13.01
N ARG A 36 31.89 14.42 13.20
CA ARG A 36 32.79 14.65 14.29
C ARG A 36 33.95 15.54 13.83
N VAL A 37 34.12 16.67 14.51
CA VAL A 37 35.27 17.55 14.23
C VAL A 37 36.56 16.86 14.67
N PRO A 38 37.59 16.77 13.81
CA PRO A 38 38.86 16.21 14.16
C PRO A 38 39.42 16.89 15.43
N TYR A 39 39.98 16.09 16.34
CA TYR A 39 40.55 16.52 17.62
C TYR A 39 39.53 17.13 18.62
N SER A 40 38.23 17.02 18.38
CA SER A 40 37.17 17.44 19.29
C SER A 40 36.39 16.24 19.80
N ASN A 41 35.88 16.33 21.02
CA ASN A 41 34.91 15.37 21.56
C ASN A 41 33.46 15.74 21.22
N VAL A 42 33.26 16.80 20.42
CA VAL A 42 31.94 17.29 20.03
C VAL A 42 31.57 16.68 18.69
N THR A 43 30.38 16.12 18.63
CA THR A 43 29.70 15.69 17.40
C THR A 43 28.67 16.73 17.05
N HIS A 44 28.70 17.23 15.84
CA HIS A 44 27.71 18.16 15.32
C HIS A 44 26.65 17.37 14.56
N ASP A 45 25.37 17.68 14.80
CA ASP A 45 24.24 17.11 14.12
C ASP A 45 23.78 18.11 13.05
N PHE A 46 23.87 17.69 11.80
CA PHE A 46 23.45 18.44 10.61
C PHE A 46 22.17 17.89 9.98
N SER A 47 21.49 16.96 10.66
CA SER A 47 20.31 16.27 10.15
C SER A 47 19.15 17.20 9.80
N GLU A 48 19.14 18.41 10.37
CA GLU A 48 18.14 19.46 10.12
C GLU A 48 18.67 20.63 9.27
N LEU A 49 19.85 20.50 8.68
CA LEU A 49 20.47 21.58 7.93
C LEU A 49 19.56 22.17 6.82
N PHE A 50 18.69 21.34 6.26
CA PHE A 50 17.74 21.73 5.23
C PHE A 50 16.31 21.95 5.76
N GLY A 51 16.12 22.00 7.09
CA GLY A 51 14.85 22.29 7.74
C GLY A 51 13.83 21.14 7.79
N VAL A 52 14.17 19.98 7.23
CA VAL A 52 13.34 18.76 7.26
C VAL A 52 14.22 17.53 7.46
N HIS A 53 13.71 16.57 8.23
CA HIS A 53 14.35 15.27 8.36
C HIS A 53 14.22 14.44 7.09
N THR A 54 15.28 13.76 6.71
CA THR A 54 15.26 12.74 5.68
C THR A 54 15.15 11.35 6.32
N TYR A 55 14.55 10.42 5.57
CA TYR A 55 14.36 9.06 6.02
C TYR A 55 14.82 8.08 4.94
N GLY A 56 15.54 7.07 5.38
CA GLY A 56 15.97 5.99 4.52
C GLY A 56 14.87 4.96 4.25
N ASP A 57 15.17 4.01 3.36
CA ASP A 57 14.24 2.95 2.99
C ASP A 57 13.83 2.12 4.21
N ARG A 58 12.53 1.86 4.33
CA ARG A 58 12.00 0.94 5.34
C ARG A 58 12.16 -0.51 4.92
N LYS A 59 12.31 -1.37 5.91
CA LYS A 59 12.38 -2.82 5.69
C LYS A 59 11.00 -3.44 5.89
N LEU A 60 10.55 -4.20 4.89
CA LEU A 60 9.34 -5.02 4.96
C LEU A 60 9.78 -6.48 4.81
N SER A 61 9.30 -7.35 5.69
CA SER A 61 9.60 -8.79 5.60
C SER A 61 8.31 -9.59 5.66
N TYR A 62 8.12 -10.43 4.67
CA TYR A 62 6.99 -11.36 4.57
C TYR A 62 7.50 -12.78 4.49
N THR A 63 6.93 -13.66 5.30
CA THR A 63 7.19 -15.07 5.23
C THR A 63 5.95 -15.78 4.75
N PHE A 64 6.08 -16.53 3.67
CA PHE A 64 5.04 -17.33 3.05
C PHE A 64 5.33 -18.79 3.23
N GLU A 65 4.28 -19.60 3.20
CA GLU A 65 4.43 -21.05 3.18
C GLU A 65 3.49 -21.71 2.16
N PHE A 66 3.94 -22.85 1.65
CA PHE A 66 3.11 -23.80 0.94
C PHE A 66 3.53 -25.22 1.25
N ILE A 67 2.62 -26.14 1.06
CA ILE A 67 2.85 -27.58 1.30
C ILE A 67 2.93 -28.28 -0.06
N CYS A 68 3.98 -29.08 -0.25
CA CYS A 68 4.15 -29.92 -1.42
C CYS A 68 5.07 -31.10 -1.08
N PHE A 69 4.58 -32.32 -1.22
CA PHE A 69 5.34 -33.55 -0.96
C PHE A 69 6.09 -34.08 -2.20
N ASP A 70 5.68 -33.65 -3.38
CA ASP A 70 6.37 -33.91 -4.63
C ASP A 70 7.48 -32.89 -4.86
N LYS A 71 8.72 -33.34 -4.79
CA LYS A 71 9.90 -32.47 -4.94
C LYS A 71 9.98 -31.79 -6.31
N HIS A 72 9.59 -32.49 -7.39
CA HIS A 72 9.64 -31.93 -8.73
C HIS A 72 8.63 -30.77 -8.86
N ARG A 73 7.38 -31.00 -8.48
CA ARG A 73 6.34 -29.96 -8.47
C ARG A 73 6.68 -28.81 -7.53
N ALA A 74 7.35 -29.08 -6.41
CA ALA A 74 7.79 -28.04 -5.49
C ALA A 74 8.84 -27.13 -6.14
N GLN A 75 9.79 -27.68 -6.89
CA GLN A 75 10.81 -26.90 -7.60
C GLN A 75 10.21 -26.05 -8.72
N GLU A 76 9.28 -26.58 -9.49
CA GLU A 76 8.55 -25.80 -10.51
C GLU A 76 7.80 -24.64 -9.87
N ARG A 77 7.16 -24.89 -8.73
CA ARG A 77 6.43 -23.86 -8.01
C ARG A 77 7.34 -22.79 -7.40
N LEU A 78 8.47 -23.19 -6.83
CA LEU A 78 9.49 -22.25 -6.35
C LEU A 78 10.00 -21.35 -7.47
N LYS A 79 10.27 -21.91 -8.66
CA LYS A 79 10.67 -21.14 -9.83
C LYS A 79 9.63 -20.06 -10.16
N LEU A 80 8.35 -20.42 -10.26
CA LEU A 80 7.28 -19.46 -10.55
C LEU A 80 7.18 -18.34 -9.48
N ILE A 81 7.41 -18.68 -8.21
CA ILE A 81 7.40 -17.71 -7.12
C ILE A 81 8.62 -16.78 -7.20
N PHE A 82 9.79 -17.30 -7.52
CA PHE A 82 10.99 -16.49 -7.69
C PHE A 82 10.87 -15.58 -8.92
N ASP A 83 10.35 -16.08 -10.05
CA ASP A 83 10.08 -15.29 -11.24
C ASP A 83 9.08 -14.14 -10.93
N TRP A 84 8.06 -14.39 -10.09
CA TRP A 84 7.13 -13.37 -9.63
C TRP A 84 7.80 -12.32 -8.73
N LEU A 85 8.73 -12.73 -7.86
CA LEU A 85 9.45 -11.85 -6.93
C LEU A 85 10.68 -11.19 -7.57
N HIS A 86 10.95 -11.43 -8.85
CA HIS A 86 12.07 -10.86 -9.59
C HIS A 86 11.62 -9.71 -10.48
N TRP A 87 12.24 -8.53 -10.31
CA TRP A 87 11.98 -7.37 -11.16
C TRP A 87 13.14 -6.37 -11.11
N SER A 88 13.16 -5.41 -12.01
CA SER A 88 14.08 -4.28 -11.99
C SER A 88 13.39 -2.99 -11.52
N GLY A 89 14.15 -2.15 -10.83
CA GLY A 89 13.67 -0.86 -10.30
C GLY A 89 12.72 -1.01 -9.12
N ARG A 90 11.91 0.03 -8.87
CA ARG A 90 10.89 -0.01 -7.83
C ARG A 90 9.53 -0.37 -8.40
N LYS A 91 8.78 -1.16 -7.67
CA LYS A 91 7.43 -1.61 -8.02
C LYS A 91 6.46 -1.35 -6.87
N THR A 92 5.21 -1.19 -7.22
CA THR A 92 4.12 -1.05 -6.27
C THR A 92 3.87 -2.35 -5.53
N LEU A 93 3.96 -2.32 -4.21
CA LEU A 93 3.63 -3.41 -3.30
C LEU A 93 2.43 -2.99 -2.45
N CYS A 94 1.33 -3.72 -2.60
CA CYS A 94 0.12 -3.54 -1.80
C CYS A 94 0.01 -4.66 -0.77
N ASP A 95 -0.27 -4.29 0.47
CA ASP A 95 -0.51 -5.23 1.56
C ASP A 95 -2.02 -5.39 1.77
N ALA A 96 -2.52 -6.61 1.82
CA ALA A 96 -3.96 -6.87 1.99
C ALA A 96 -4.53 -6.33 3.32
N LEU A 97 -3.70 -6.13 4.34
CA LEU A 97 -4.11 -5.53 5.62
C LEU A 97 -4.09 -4.00 5.60
N LEU A 98 -3.42 -3.39 4.61
CA LEU A 98 -3.38 -1.94 4.39
C LEU A 98 -3.79 -1.61 2.95
N PRO A 99 -5.03 -1.95 2.56
CA PRO A 99 -5.45 -1.87 1.18
C PRO A 99 -5.52 -0.45 0.60
N ASP A 100 -5.62 0.55 1.47
CA ASP A 100 -5.75 1.96 1.08
C ASP A 100 -4.41 2.62 0.77
N TYR A 101 -3.32 1.87 1.00
CA TYR A 101 -1.96 2.36 0.79
C TYR A 101 -1.13 1.35 0.02
N HIS A 102 -0.08 1.83 -0.60
CA HIS A 102 0.95 0.99 -1.20
C HIS A 102 2.35 1.49 -0.86
N TYR A 103 3.31 0.60 -1.01
CA TYR A 103 4.72 0.90 -0.90
C TYR A 103 5.36 0.83 -2.27
N GLU A 104 6.32 1.70 -2.53
CA GLU A 104 7.22 1.55 -3.67
C GLU A 104 8.46 0.77 -3.20
N SER A 105 8.58 -0.47 -3.64
CA SER A 105 9.62 -1.39 -3.19
C SER A 105 10.58 -1.74 -4.29
N ALA A 106 11.86 -1.82 -3.93
CA ALA A 106 12.86 -2.49 -4.74
C ALA A 106 12.63 -4.01 -4.74
N GLU A 107 13.30 -4.72 -5.64
CA GLU A 107 13.32 -6.18 -5.67
C GLU A 107 13.69 -6.75 -4.31
N PRO A 108 12.95 -7.76 -3.81
CA PRO A 108 13.24 -8.35 -2.52
C PRO A 108 14.46 -9.27 -2.53
N THR A 109 15.12 -9.36 -1.40
CA THR A 109 16.01 -10.49 -1.12
C THR A 109 15.16 -11.67 -0.69
N VAL A 110 15.26 -12.78 -1.43
CA VAL A 110 14.45 -13.98 -1.17
C VAL A 110 15.32 -15.08 -0.60
N SER A 111 14.85 -15.66 0.50
CA SER A 111 15.41 -16.88 1.09
C SER A 111 14.31 -17.91 1.28
N TRP A 112 14.67 -19.19 1.27
CA TRP A 112 13.71 -20.25 1.47
C TRP A 112 14.30 -21.42 2.26
N SER A 113 13.43 -22.18 2.88
CA SER A 113 13.77 -23.43 3.59
C SER A 113 12.67 -24.45 3.39
N GLU A 114 13.05 -25.74 3.49
CA GLU A 114 12.12 -26.87 3.40
C GLU A 114 12.25 -27.72 4.65
N SER A 115 11.14 -28.16 5.19
CA SER A 115 11.06 -29.12 6.27
C SER A 115 9.80 -29.97 6.14
N HIS A 116 9.98 -31.29 5.94
CA HIS A 116 8.85 -32.26 5.87
C HIS A 116 7.77 -31.90 4.84
N GLY A 117 8.18 -31.41 3.67
CA GLY A 117 7.26 -31.02 2.61
C GLY A 117 6.60 -29.65 2.81
N ILE A 118 6.98 -28.92 3.85
CA ILE A 118 6.58 -27.54 4.07
C ILE A 118 7.70 -26.62 3.58
N TYR A 119 7.39 -25.79 2.62
CA TYR A 119 8.31 -24.80 2.05
C TYR A 119 7.99 -23.43 2.63
N LYS A 120 8.97 -22.81 3.27
CA LYS A 120 8.88 -21.44 3.78
C LYS A 120 9.75 -20.53 2.93
N ILE A 121 9.17 -19.43 2.47
CA ILE A 121 9.83 -18.43 1.63
C ILE A 121 9.77 -17.11 2.37
N THR A 122 10.91 -16.50 2.65
CA THR A 122 10.99 -15.19 3.25
C THR A 122 11.47 -14.19 2.21
N ALA A 123 10.66 -13.17 1.96
CA ALA A 123 10.96 -12.06 1.06
C ALA A 123 11.17 -10.79 1.89
N GLU A 124 12.37 -10.22 1.79
CA GLU A 124 12.74 -8.96 2.45
C GLU A 124 12.82 -7.85 1.42
N PHE A 125 11.96 -6.85 1.58
CA PHE A 125 11.84 -5.73 0.69
C PHE A 125 12.45 -4.46 1.29
N LYS A 126 13.07 -3.65 0.44
CA LYS A 126 13.45 -2.28 0.75
C LYS A 126 12.45 -1.35 0.07
N ALA A 127 11.62 -0.72 0.86
CA ALA A 127 10.55 0.14 0.37
C ALA A 127 10.82 1.61 0.70
N SER A 128 10.31 2.49 -0.11
CA SER A 128 10.35 3.94 0.13
C SER A 128 9.88 4.28 1.55
N PRO A 129 10.45 5.30 2.19
CA PRO A 129 10.01 5.76 3.50
C PRO A 129 8.55 6.23 3.48
N ALA A 130 8.11 6.81 2.39
CA ALA A 130 6.74 7.25 2.22
C ALA A 130 5.79 6.07 1.97
N ILE A 131 4.64 6.10 2.62
CA ILE A 131 3.50 5.24 2.31
C ILE A 131 2.60 6.06 1.39
N VAL A 132 2.37 5.56 0.18
CA VAL A 132 1.60 6.29 -0.82
C VAL A 132 0.14 5.83 -0.79
N PRO A 133 -0.83 6.76 -0.76
CA PRO A 133 -2.23 6.39 -0.90
C PRO A 133 -2.46 5.62 -2.19
N ASN A 134 -3.26 4.55 -2.14
CA ASN A 134 -3.57 3.74 -3.31
C ASN A 134 -4.65 4.44 -4.15
N PRO A 135 -4.33 5.01 -5.33
CA PRO A 135 -5.30 5.76 -6.11
C PRO A 135 -6.48 4.90 -6.57
N ASN A 136 -6.26 3.59 -6.76
CA ASN A 136 -7.33 2.67 -7.15
C ASN A 136 -8.30 2.34 -6.01
N LYS A 137 -7.96 2.73 -4.76
CA LYS A 137 -8.83 2.54 -3.60
C LYS A 137 -9.37 3.84 -3.02
N LEU A 138 -8.68 4.96 -3.22
CA LEU A 138 -9.30 6.28 -3.05
C LEU A 138 -10.48 6.46 -4.02
N TYR A 139 -10.49 5.68 -5.09
CA TYR A 139 -11.59 5.51 -6.01
C TYR A 139 -12.26 4.15 -5.77
N ASN A 140 -12.69 3.89 -4.54
CA ASN A 140 -13.70 2.89 -4.31
C ASN A 140 -15.05 3.61 -4.51
N PRO A 141 -15.71 3.44 -5.67
CA PRO A 141 -17.00 4.07 -5.90
C PRO A 141 -18.08 3.61 -4.92
N SER A 142 -17.79 2.59 -4.09
CA SER A 142 -18.67 2.13 -3.02
C SER A 142 -18.48 2.85 -1.68
N VAL A 143 -17.50 3.77 -1.54
CA VAL A 143 -17.29 4.53 -0.29
C VAL A 143 -17.49 6.03 -0.47
N TYR A 144 -17.28 6.55 -1.66
CA TYR A 144 -17.65 7.91 -2.06
C TYR A 144 -18.18 7.86 -3.49
N VAL A 145 -19.38 7.32 -3.65
CA VAL A 145 -20.18 7.72 -4.79
C VAL A 145 -20.47 9.18 -4.54
N PHE A 146 -19.71 10.08 -5.15
CA PHE A 146 -20.28 11.40 -5.41
C PHE A 146 -21.51 11.10 -6.29
N PRO A 147 -22.71 11.31 -5.79
CA PRO A 147 -23.87 10.99 -6.56
C PRO A 147 -23.90 11.90 -7.79
N ASP A 148 -24.26 11.35 -8.90
CA ASP A 148 -24.75 12.13 -10.04
C ASP A 148 -26.09 12.77 -9.61
N VAL A 149 -25.98 13.91 -8.96
CA VAL A 149 -27.11 14.59 -8.31
C VAL A 149 -28.02 15.24 -9.36
N ASN A 150 -27.44 15.64 -10.49
CA ASN A 150 -28.21 16.25 -11.58
C ASN A 150 -28.79 15.22 -12.57
N GLY A 151 -28.34 13.93 -12.50
CA GLY A 151 -28.84 12.83 -13.32
C GLY A 151 -28.40 12.89 -14.78
N ASP A 152 -27.28 13.56 -15.09
CA ASP A 152 -26.78 13.69 -16.47
C ASP A 152 -25.86 12.53 -16.90
N GLY A 153 -25.60 11.56 -16.01
CA GLY A 153 -24.75 10.39 -16.24
C GLY A 153 -23.25 10.68 -16.06
N LYS A 154 -22.90 11.84 -15.53
CA LYS A 154 -21.51 12.23 -15.20
C LYS A 154 -21.45 12.70 -13.77
N VAL A 155 -20.36 12.41 -13.10
CA VAL A 155 -20.08 12.93 -11.77
C VAL A 155 -19.01 14.00 -11.91
N ASP A 156 -19.39 15.25 -11.77
CA ASP A 156 -18.46 16.37 -11.96
C ASP A 156 -18.68 17.53 -10.97
N SER A 157 -18.09 18.69 -11.27
CA SER A 157 -18.17 19.87 -10.41
C SER A 157 -19.58 20.47 -10.30
N ILE A 158 -20.48 20.10 -11.20
CA ILE A 158 -21.88 20.59 -11.17
C ILE A 158 -22.61 19.89 -10.03
N ASP A 159 -22.40 18.56 -9.88
CA ASP A 159 -22.95 17.77 -8.76
C ASP A 159 -22.42 18.27 -7.41
N ALA A 160 -21.11 18.49 -7.32
CA ALA A 160 -20.51 19.07 -6.11
C ALA A 160 -21.10 20.44 -5.76
N SER A 161 -21.34 21.27 -6.77
CA SER A 161 -21.97 22.60 -6.58
C SER A 161 -23.42 22.48 -6.14
N ALA A 162 -24.17 21.51 -6.65
CA ALA A 162 -25.55 21.24 -6.25
C ALA A 162 -25.63 20.85 -4.77
N ILE A 163 -24.76 19.93 -4.33
CA ILE A 163 -24.65 19.50 -2.92
C ILE A 163 -24.28 20.67 -2.01
N MET A 164 -23.26 21.45 -2.38
CA MET A 164 -22.85 22.61 -1.58
C MET A 164 -23.93 23.67 -1.47
N THR A 165 -24.70 23.88 -2.55
CA THR A 165 -25.84 24.80 -2.56
C THR A 165 -26.95 24.31 -1.65
N ALA A 166 -27.27 23.00 -1.71
CA ALA A 166 -28.25 22.39 -0.83
C ALA A 166 -27.85 22.52 0.64
N TYR A 167 -26.60 22.21 0.96
CA TYR A 167 -26.06 22.35 2.31
C TYR A 167 -26.13 23.80 2.83
N SER A 168 -25.78 24.76 1.98
CA SER A 168 -25.88 26.19 2.31
C SER A 168 -27.33 26.63 2.58
N ASN A 169 -28.28 26.14 1.78
CA ASN A 169 -29.71 26.41 1.95
C ASN A 169 -30.24 25.84 3.26
N ILE A 170 -29.93 24.57 3.56
CA ILE A 170 -30.32 23.92 4.81
C ILE A 170 -29.74 24.67 6.03
N SER A 171 -28.48 25.05 5.95
CA SER A 171 -27.79 25.79 7.00
C SER A 171 -28.42 27.21 7.24
N ALA A 172 -29.03 27.77 6.19
CA ALA A 172 -29.76 29.01 6.26
C ALA A 172 -31.26 28.84 6.61
N GLY A 173 -31.71 27.63 6.95
CA GLY A 173 -33.11 27.34 7.26
C GLY A 173 -34.06 27.37 6.04
N LYS A 174 -33.49 27.19 4.83
CA LYS A 174 -34.25 27.14 3.58
C LYS A 174 -34.36 25.67 3.11
N PRO A 175 -35.32 25.33 2.22
CA PRO A 175 -35.35 24.03 1.57
C PRO A 175 -34.04 23.75 0.82
N SER A 176 -33.61 22.51 0.77
CA SER A 176 -32.37 22.08 0.10
C SER A 176 -32.31 22.48 -1.38
N GLY A 177 -33.48 22.49 -2.04
CA GLY A 177 -33.59 22.69 -3.49
C GLY A 177 -33.34 21.43 -4.31
N LEU A 178 -33.08 20.30 -3.64
CA LEU A 178 -32.98 18.98 -4.25
C LEU A 178 -34.32 18.24 -4.19
N THR A 179 -34.51 17.27 -5.07
CA THR A 179 -35.64 16.31 -5.00
C THR A 179 -35.38 15.27 -3.92
N GLU A 180 -36.42 14.56 -3.43
CA GLU A 180 -36.27 13.47 -2.45
C GLU A 180 -35.29 12.38 -2.91
N GLU A 181 -35.28 12.06 -4.25
CA GLU A 181 -34.34 11.10 -4.83
C GLU A 181 -32.90 11.64 -4.82
N GLN A 182 -32.71 12.93 -5.06
CA GLN A 182 -31.40 13.60 -5.03
C GLN A 182 -30.88 13.74 -3.59
N GLU A 183 -31.74 13.99 -2.62
CA GLU A 183 -31.38 14.03 -1.20
C GLU A 183 -30.92 12.66 -0.70
N ALA A 184 -31.62 11.60 -1.10
CA ALA A 184 -31.23 10.23 -0.75
C ALA A 184 -29.90 9.79 -1.38
N LEU A 185 -29.46 10.42 -2.46
CA LEU A 185 -28.15 10.17 -3.09
C LEU A 185 -27.05 11.04 -2.45
N ALA A 186 -27.39 12.15 -1.80
CA ALA A 186 -26.44 13.11 -1.20
C ALA A 186 -26.09 12.79 0.27
N ASP A 187 -26.78 11.81 0.90
CA ASP A 187 -26.64 11.40 2.30
C ASP A 187 -25.66 10.19 2.38
#